data_f46cbb93bcde3cef73f4a4af36d441bd
#
_entry.id   f46cbb93bcde3cef73f4a4af36d441bd
#
_cell.length_a   1.000
_cell.length_b   1.000
_cell.length_c   1.000
_cell.angle_alpha   90.00
_cell.angle_beta   90.00
_cell.angle_gamma   90.00
#
_symmetry.space_group_name_H-M   'P 1'
#
loop_
_entity.id
_entity.type
_entity.pdbx_description
1 polymer ?
#
loop_
_entity_poly.entity_id
_entity_poly.type
_entity_poly.pdbx_seq_one_letter_code
_entity_poly.pdbx_strand_id
1 'polypeptide(L)'
;MNNQISLNPQPSSLNLILSRTKVRGEYAHGHLSIDGLRICDTLENTNGLAPAGVYPITLIKCKHHSRKMPVLNPNAPCDRCPKCLIPNPSSLNHTLPCWCPMLKPGNGICGRLDGSILVGQFNCLGSLIHPKTVFDPLYERIRKSISRGNKVILCVK
;
A
#
# COMPACT_ATOMS: atom_id res chain seq x y z
N MET A 1 42.90 7.15 -26.00
CA MET A 1 42.31 7.44 -24.68
C MET A 1 40.77 7.27 -24.76
N ASN A 2 40.26 6.13 -24.40
CA ASN A 2 38.83 5.86 -24.44
C ASN A 2 38.23 6.27 -23.09
N ASN A 3 37.57 7.43 -23.04
CA ASN A 3 36.69 7.81 -21.94
C ASN A 3 35.43 6.95 -22.03
N GLN A 4 35.39 5.83 -21.33
CA GLN A 4 34.16 5.16 -21.00
C GLN A 4 33.47 6.00 -19.94
N ILE A 5 32.47 6.76 -20.37
CA ILE A 5 31.50 7.39 -19.48
C ILE A 5 30.70 6.23 -18.89
N SER A 6 31.00 5.86 -17.66
CA SER A 6 30.19 4.95 -16.87
C SER A 6 28.87 5.66 -16.60
N LEU A 7 27.86 5.37 -17.42
CA LEU A 7 26.49 5.73 -17.15
C LEU A 7 26.04 4.88 -15.95
N ASN A 8 26.21 5.41 -14.74
CA ASN A 8 25.52 4.87 -13.57
C ASN A 8 24.01 4.91 -13.88
N PRO A 9 23.34 3.77 -13.96
CA PRO A 9 21.90 3.78 -14.17
C PRO A 9 21.27 4.54 -13.00
N GLN A 10 20.62 5.63 -13.29
CA GLN A 10 19.80 6.35 -12.31
C GLN A 10 18.80 5.36 -11.71
N PRO A 11 18.62 5.35 -10.39
CA PRO A 11 17.66 4.47 -9.78
C PRO A 11 16.28 4.73 -10.38
N SER A 12 15.75 3.76 -11.11
CA SER A 12 14.41 3.84 -11.67
C SER A 12 13.38 3.78 -10.55
N SER A 13 12.26 4.47 -10.70
CA SER A 13 11.17 4.41 -9.74
C SER A 13 10.02 3.56 -10.31
N LEU A 14 9.39 2.75 -9.46
CA LEU A 14 8.12 2.12 -9.75
C LEU A 14 7.00 3.04 -9.22
N ASN A 15 6.23 3.62 -10.13
CA ASN A 15 5.17 4.57 -9.79
C ASN A 15 3.80 3.89 -9.89
N LEU A 16 3.11 3.83 -8.76
CA LEU A 16 1.74 3.37 -8.66
C LEU A 16 0.83 4.60 -8.51
N ILE A 17 -0.32 4.56 -9.15
CA ILE A 17 -1.35 5.60 -9.03
C ILE A 17 -2.64 4.97 -8.55
N LEU A 18 -3.12 5.41 -7.40
CA LEU A 18 -4.46 5.10 -6.89
C LEU A 18 -5.40 6.21 -7.30
N SER A 19 -6.38 5.89 -8.13
CA SER A 19 -7.45 6.81 -8.53
C SER A 19 -8.75 6.34 -7.89
N ARG A 20 -9.31 7.17 -7.00
CA ARG A 20 -10.61 6.94 -6.39
C ARG A 20 -11.70 7.34 -7.36
N THR A 21 -12.63 6.44 -7.65
CA THR A 21 -13.67 6.64 -8.66
C THR A 21 -15.03 6.90 -8.06
N LYS A 22 -15.31 6.34 -6.88
CA LYS A 22 -16.61 6.44 -6.24
C LYS A 22 -16.53 6.26 -4.75
N VAL A 23 -17.21 7.12 -4.01
CA VAL A 23 -17.42 6.97 -2.58
C VAL A 23 -18.89 6.62 -2.35
N ARG A 24 -19.15 5.55 -1.61
CA ARG A 24 -20.49 5.10 -1.23
C ARG A 24 -20.52 4.69 0.23
N GLY A 25 -21.16 5.53 1.06
CA GLY A 25 -21.23 5.26 2.49
C GLY A 25 -19.86 5.07 3.11
N GLU A 26 -19.59 3.91 3.64
CA GLU A 26 -18.32 3.57 4.30
C GLU A 26 -17.20 3.15 3.33
N TYR A 27 -17.45 3.19 2.01
CA TYR A 27 -16.55 2.60 1.01
C TYR A 27 -16.09 3.60 -0.04
N ALA A 28 -14.80 3.62 -0.29
CA ALA A 28 -14.21 4.28 -1.44
C ALA A 28 -13.69 3.24 -2.44
N HIS A 29 -14.28 3.25 -3.62
CA HIS A 29 -13.89 2.42 -4.74
C HIS A 29 -12.86 3.15 -5.58
N GLY A 30 -11.89 2.43 -6.08
CA GLY A 30 -10.87 2.98 -6.95
C GLY A 30 -10.19 1.91 -7.80
N HIS A 31 -9.14 2.31 -8.44
CA HIS A 31 -8.26 1.41 -9.16
C HIS A 31 -6.81 1.82 -9.02
N LEU A 32 -5.93 0.85 -9.09
CA LEU A 32 -4.50 1.03 -9.09
C LEU A 32 -3.98 0.86 -10.52
N SER A 33 -3.12 1.79 -10.93
CA SER A 33 -2.44 1.73 -12.22
C SER A 33 -0.93 1.87 -12.07
N ILE A 34 -0.20 1.30 -13.03
CA ILE A 34 1.25 1.41 -13.17
C ILE A 34 1.52 1.78 -14.64
N ASP A 35 2.29 2.82 -14.86
CA ASP A 35 2.64 3.30 -16.21
C ASP A 35 1.40 3.54 -17.09
N GLY A 36 0.33 4.05 -16.49
CA GLY A 36 -0.94 4.32 -17.17
C GLY A 36 -1.84 3.09 -17.40
N LEU A 37 -1.36 1.89 -17.09
CA LEU A 37 -2.14 0.66 -17.22
C LEU A 37 -2.83 0.31 -15.90
N ARG A 38 -4.15 0.11 -15.94
CA ARG A 38 -4.93 -0.37 -14.79
C ARG A 38 -4.49 -1.79 -14.43
N ILE A 39 -4.10 -1.99 -13.19
CA ILE A 39 -3.60 -3.28 -12.69
C ILE A 39 -4.68 -4.03 -11.90
N CYS A 40 -5.40 -3.31 -11.05
CA CYS A 40 -6.42 -3.91 -10.20
C CYS A 40 -7.42 -2.87 -9.70
N ASP A 41 -8.48 -3.37 -9.10
CA ASP A 41 -9.46 -2.57 -8.37
C ASP A 41 -9.06 -2.43 -6.91
N THR A 42 -9.51 -1.37 -6.28
CA THR A 42 -9.20 -1.05 -4.88
C THR A 42 -10.45 -0.71 -4.09
N LEU A 43 -10.40 -1.03 -2.80
CA LEU A 43 -11.45 -0.72 -1.86
C LEU A 43 -10.82 -0.20 -0.55
N GLU A 44 -11.35 0.89 -0.05
CA GLU A 44 -10.88 1.54 1.18
C GLU A 44 -12.06 1.85 2.08
N ASN A 45 -11.82 1.90 3.40
CA ASN A 45 -12.80 2.39 4.36
C ASN A 45 -12.75 3.92 4.43
N THR A 46 -13.90 4.59 4.25
CA THR A 46 -13.98 6.07 4.25
C THR A 46 -13.63 6.69 5.58
N ASN A 47 -13.78 5.96 6.69
CA ASN A 47 -13.42 6.44 8.03
C ASN A 47 -11.91 6.39 8.32
N GLY A 48 -11.11 5.83 7.44
CA GLY A 48 -9.67 5.69 7.60
C GLY A 48 -8.89 5.87 6.31
N LEU A 49 -9.41 6.62 5.34
CA LEU A 49 -8.75 6.87 4.06
C LEU A 49 -7.35 7.46 4.25
N ALA A 50 -6.38 6.90 3.54
CA ALA A 50 -5.11 7.59 3.36
C ALA A 50 -5.38 8.91 2.62
N PRO A 51 -4.90 10.07 3.12
CA PRO A 51 -5.08 11.33 2.43
C PRO A 51 -4.54 11.31 1.00
N ALA A 52 -5.07 12.14 0.13
CA ALA A 52 -4.45 12.35 -1.18
C ALA A 52 -3.01 12.83 -1.01
N GLY A 53 -2.09 12.29 -1.79
CA GLY A 53 -0.68 12.61 -1.63
C GLY A 53 0.24 11.55 -2.23
N VAL A 54 1.52 11.71 -1.97
CA VAL A 54 2.59 10.85 -2.47
C VAL A 54 3.20 10.08 -1.31
N TYR A 55 3.21 8.77 -1.41
CA TYR A 55 3.68 7.88 -0.36
C TYR A 55 4.79 6.97 -0.86
N PRO A 56 5.99 7.03 -0.27
CA PRO A 56 6.97 5.98 -0.46
C PRO A 56 6.41 4.65 0.07
N ILE A 57 6.59 3.58 -0.69
CA ILE A 57 6.22 2.23 -0.29
C ILE A 57 7.46 1.51 0.23
N THR A 58 7.35 0.96 1.44
CA THR A 58 8.37 0.12 2.05
C THR A 58 7.80 -1.24 2.43
N LEU A 59 8.65 -2.27 2.45
CA LEU A 59 8.26 -3.60 2.90
C LEU A 59 8.58 -3.77 4.38
N ILE A 60 7.56 -3.83 5.21
CA ILE A 60 7.68 -3.92 6.66
C ILE A 60 7.09 -5.23 7.17
N LYS A 61 7.80 -5.92 8.07
CA LYS A 61 7.29 -7.10 8.77
C LYS A 61 6.29 -6.67 9.84
N CYS A 62 5.05 -7.08 9.65
CA CYS A 62 3.98 -6.86 10.61
C CYS A 62 3.70 -8.15 11.38
N LYS A 63 3.30 -8.05 12.66
CA LYS A 63 2.99 -9.22 13.50
C LYS A 63 1.82 -10.06 12.97
N HIS A 64 0.91 -9.42 12.22
CA HIS A 64 -0.31 -10.04 11.71
C HIS A 64 -0.17 -10.68 10.33
N HIS A 65 1.00 -10.57 9.72
CA HIS A 65 1.25 -11.10 8.38
C HIS A 65 2.47 -12.01 8.37
N SER A 66 2.39 -13.12 7.64
CA SER A 66 3.48 -14.09 7.51
C SER A 66 4.69 -13.52 6.74
N ARG A 67 4.46 -12.55 5.87
CA ARG A 67 5.49 -11.88 5.05
C ARG A 67 5.56 -10.38 5.32
N LYS A 68 6.63 -9.74 4.85
CA LYS A 68 6.71 -8.26 4.84
C LYS A 68 5.61 -7.71 3.94
N MET A 69 4.94 -6.65 4.37
CA MET A 69 3.84 -6.04 3.64
C MET A 69 4.23 -4.67 3.08
N PRO A 70 3.68 -4.29 1.90
CA PRO A 70 3.89 -2.97 1.33
C PRO A 70 3.14 -1.93 2.16
N VAL A 71 3.87 -1.15 2.92
CA VAL A 71 3.32 -0.11 3.81
C VAL A 71 3.51 1.25 3.16
N LEU A 72 2.46 2.07 3.22
CA LEU A 72 2.52 3.48 2.87
C LEU A 72 3.27 4.20 4.00
N ASN A 73 4.48 4.64 3.69
CA ASN A 73 5.28 5.35 4.67
C ASN A 73 5.10 6.86 4.47
N PRO A 74 4.26 7.53 5.29
CA PRO A 74 4.27 8.97 5.31
C PRO A 74 5.65 9.41 5.80
N ASN A 75 6.18 10.51 5.28
CA ASN A 75 7.49 11.06 5.64
C ASN A 75 7.59 11.48 7.12
N ALA A 76 6.54 11.26 7.91
CA ALA A 76 6.51 11.45 9.34
C ALA A 76 6.29 10.10 10.05
N PRO A 77 6.97 9.82 11.15
CA PRO A 77 6.64 8.69 11.99
C PRO A 77 5.15 8.79 12.37
N CYS A 78 4.47 7.65 12.38
CA CYS A 78 3.08 7.58 12.80
C CYS A 78 2.99 8.04 14.27
N ASP A 79 2.59 9.29 14.47
CA ASP A 79 2.36 9.89 15.80
C ASP A 79 1.12 9.31 16.50
N ARG A 80 0.33 8.50 15.77
CA ARG A 80 -0.92 7.90 16.24
C ARG A 80 -0.80 6.43 16.63
N CYS A 81 0.31 5.78 16.29
CA CYS A 81 0.50 4.38 16.63
C CYS A 81 1.45 4.24 17.82
N PRO A 82 0.96 3.91 19.02
CA PRO A 82 1.81 3.66 20.16
C PRO A 82 2.89 2.61 19.91
N LYS A 83 2.64 1.67 18.96
CA LYS A 83 3.61 0.64 18.58
C LYS A 83 4.80 1.17 17.79
N CYS A 84 4.62 2.28 17.08
CA CYS A 84 5.71 2.92 16.33
C CYS A 84 6.56 3.83 17.22
N LEU A 85 6.00 4.28 18.35
CA LEU A 85 6.64 5.21 19.29
C LEU A 85 7.33 4.52 20.46
N ILE A 86 7.06 3.24 20.71
CA ILE A 86 7.58 2.52 21.89
C ILE A 86 8.54 1.43 21.44
N PRO A 87 9.81 1.45 21.91
CA PRO A 87 10.82 0.46 21.55
C PRO A 87 10.50 -0.98 22.00
N ASN A 88 9.56 -1.16 22.92
CA ASN A 88 9.22 -2.47 23.48
C ASN A 88 7.70 -2.71 23.53
N PRO A 89 7.13 -3.42 22.53
CA PRO A 89 5.68 -3.55 22.38
C PRO A 89 5.01 -4.54 23.34
N SER A 90 5.73 -5.13 24.31
CA SER A 90 5.20 -6.22 25.13
C SER A 90 4.29 -5.76 26.29
N SER A 91 4.14 -4.46 26.54
CA SER A 91 3.46 -3.95 27.73
C SER A 91 2.13 -3.23 27.51
N LEU A 92 1.60 -3.16 26.31
CA LEU A 92 0.38 -2.42 26.03
C LEU A 92 -0.72 -3.31 25.43
N ASN A 93 -1.81 -3.48 26.17
CA ASN A 93 -3.09 -3.96 25.68
C ASN A 93 -3.62 -2.97 24.63
N HIS A 94 -3.45 -3.27 23.36
CA HIS A 94 -3.85 -2.38 22.27
C HIS A 94 -5.33 -2.54 21.96
N THR A 95 -6.14 -1.66 22.49
CA THR A 95 -7.54 -1.48 22.09
C THR A 95 -7.72 -0.48 20.95
N LEU A 96 -6.68 0.26 20.56
CA LEU A 96 -6.74 1.21 19.45
C LEU A 96 -6.21 0.60 18.16
N PRO A 97 -6.92 0.77 17.03
CA PRO A 97 -6.43 0.33 15.73
C PRO A 97 -5.13 1.09 15.40
N CYS A 98 -4.09 0.32 15.13
CA CYS A 98 -2.83 0.87 14.65
C CYS A 98 -3.03 1.45 13.25
N TRP A 99 -2.77 2.75 13.08
CA TRP A 99 -2.76 3.36 11.76
C TRP A 99 -1.48 2.95 11.03
N CYS A 100 -1.57 1.87 10.28
CA CYS A 100 -0.47 1.33 9.49
C CYS A 100 -1.03 1.01 8.09
N PRO A 101 -1.26 2.03 7.25
CA PRO A 101 -1.87 1.82 5.95
C PRO A 101 -0.93 1.00 5.06
N MET A 102 -1.49 -0.01 4.44
CA MET A 102 -0.75 -0.90 3.55
C MET A 102 -1.59 -1.34 2.35
N LEU A 103 -0.92 -1.73 1.29
CA LEU A 103 -1.56 -2.50 0.23
C LEU A 103 -1.69 -3.95 0.68
N LYS A 104 -2.89 -4.49 0.66
CA LYS A 104 -3.15 -5.87 1.08
C LYS A 104 -4.30 -6.51 0.31
N PRO A 105 -4.32 -7.84 0.19
CA PRO A 105 -5.46 -8.54 -0.38
C PRO A 105 -6.66 -8.48 0.59
N GLY A 106 -7.87 -8.34 0.06
CA GLY A 106 -9.08 -8.38 0.86
C GLY A 106 -10.33 -8.34 0.01
N ASN A 107 -11.41 -8.95 0.50
CA ASN A 107 -12.68 -9.08 -0.25
C ASN A 107 -13.67 -7.97 0.06
N GLY A 108 -13.57 -7.41 1.25
CA GLY A 108 -14.52 -6.42 1.73
C GLY A 108 -14.03 -5.75 2.98
N ILE A 109 -14.84 -4.85 3.47
CA ILE A 109 -14.47 -3.99 4.56
C ILE A 109 -14.94 -4.60 5.85
N CYS A 110 -14.09 -5.33 6.47
CA CYS A 110 -14.27 -5.71 7.86
C CYS A 110 -13.70 -4.60 8.73
N GLY A 111 -14.45 -3.52 8.93
CA GLY A 111 -14.27 -2.58 10.03
C GLY A 111 -12.88 -2.01 10.32
N ARG A 112 -11.90 -2.14 9.43
CA ARG A 112 -10.53 -1.70 9.70
C ARG A 112 -10.34 -0.25 9.29
N LEU A 113 -10.11 0.59 10.29
CA LEU A 113 -9.85 2.02 10.16
C LEU A 113 -8.34 2.33 10.06
N ASP A 114 -7.56 1.44 9.50
CA ASP A 114 -6.09 1.54 9.47
C ASP A 114 -5.53 2.23 8.22
N GLY A 115 -6.40 2.75 7.34
CA GLY A 115 -6.02 3.38 6.08
C GLY A 115 -5.54 2.41 5.00
N SER A 116 -5.70 1.10 5.21
CA SER A 116 -5.25 0.10 4.25
C SER A 116 -6.06 0.13 2.97
N ILE A 117 -5.38 -0.11 1.87
CA ILE A 117 -5.93 -0.20 0.53
C ILE A 117 -6.05 -1.68 0.18
N LEU A 118 -7.28 -2.17 0.08
CA LEU A 118 -7.56 -3.52 -0.35
C LEU A 118 -7.46 -3.61 -1.86
N VAL A 119 -6.84 -4.66 -2.37
CA VAL A 119 -6.71 -4.92 -3.80
C VAL A 119 -7.39 -6.23 -4.19
N GLY A 120 -8.00 -6.23 -5.37
CA GLY A 120 -8.72 -7.35 -5.93
C GLY A 120 -9.34 -6.96 -7.27
N GLN A 121 -10.42 -7.62 -7.63
CA GLN A 121 -11.22 -7.35 -8.80
C GLN A 121 -12.67 -7.11 -8.37
N PHE A 122 -13.31 -6.05 -8.85
CA PHE A 122 -14.71 -5.81 -8.53
C PHE A 122 -15.62 -6.88 -9.10
N ASN A 123 -16.60 -7.30 -8.29
CA ASN A 123 -17.75 -8.05 -8.73
C ASN A 123 -18.94 -7.11 -8.97
N CYS A 124 -20.05 -7.69 -9.44
CA CYS A 124 -21.30 -6.94 -9.68
C CYS A 124 -21.92 -6.34 -8.41
N LEU A 125 -21.58 -6.84 -7.23
CA LEU A 125 -22.06 -6.37 -5.93
C LEU A 125 -21.20 -5.26 -5.32
N GLY A 126 -20.08 -4.91 -5.96
CA GLY A 126 -19.15 -3.87 -5.50
C GLY A 126 -18.16 -4.30 -4.42
N SER A 127 -18.07 -5.59 -4.14
CA SER A 127 -16.99 -6.16 -3.32
C SER A 127 -15.84 -6.64 -4.19
N LEU A 128 -14.70 -6.93 -3.55
CA LEU A 128 -13.53 -7.47 -4.25
C LEU A 128 -13.54 -9.00 -4.24
N ILE A 129 -13.22 -9.58 -5.39
CA ILE A 129 -12.96 -11.01 -5.56
C ILE A 129 -11.53 -11.23 -6.03
N HIS A 130 -11.05 -12.46 -5.95
CA HIS A 130 -9.69 -12.86 -6.32
C HIS A 130 -8.56 -12.01 -5.70
N PRO A 131 -8.67 -11.57 -4.44
CA PRO A 131 -7.73 -10.61 -3.87
C PRO A 131 -6.30 -11.13 -3.86
N LYS A 132 -6.10 -12.40 -3.56
CA LYS A 132 -4.77 -12.99 -3.50
C LYS A 132 -4.15 -13.15 -4.90
N THR A 133 -4.93 -13.60 -5.86
CA THR A 133 -4.52 -13.76 -7.27
C THR A 133 -4.08 -12.43 -7.88
N VAL A 134 -4.74 -11.34 -7.48
CA VAL A 134 -4.42 -9.98 -7.92
C VAL A 134 -3.22 -9.41 -7.14
N PHE A 135 -3.19 -9.63 -5.84
CA PHE A 135 -2.16 -9.06 -4.97
C PHE A 135 -0.79 -9.68 -5.17
N ASP A 136 -0.70 -10.99 -5.35
CA ASP A 136 0.59 -11.68 -5.40
C ASP A 136 1.48 -11.20 -6.57
N PRO A 137 1.01 -11.01 -7.81
CA PRO A 137 1.81 -10.42 -8.88
C PRO A 137 2.22 -8.97 -8.60
N LEU A 138 1.33 -8.16 -8.03
CA LEU A 138 1.63 -6.78 -7.64
C LEU A 138 2.71 -6.74 -6.55
N TYR A 139 2.57 -7.59 -5.54
CA TYR A 139 3.54 -7.73 -4.46
C TYR A 139 4.94 -8.09 -5.00
N GLU A 140 5.01 -9.08 -5.89
CA GLU A 140 6.28 -9.50 -6.49
C GLU A 140 6.93 -8.38 -7.31
N ARG A 141 6.14 -7.59 -8.02
CA ARG A 141 6.63 -6.42 -8.77
C ARG A 141 7.22 -5.37 -7.83
N ILE A 142 6.53 -5.07 -6.72
CA ILE A 142 7.02 -4.16 -5.67
C ILE A 142 8.30 -4.71 -5.04
N ARG A 143 8.29 -5.97 -4.62
CA ARG A 143 9.43 -6.63 -3.98
C ARG A 143 10.67 -6.62 -4.86
N LYS A 144 10.54 -7.00 -6.13
CA LYS A 144 11.64 -6.99 -7.10
C LYS A 144 12.18 -5.58 -7.34
N SER A 145 11.31 -4.59 -7.40
CA SER A 145 11.72 -3.19 -7.58
C SER A 145 12.57 -2.73 -6.41
N ILE A 146 12.10 -2.96 -5.18
CA ILE A 146 12.84 -2.61 -3.95
C ILE A 146 14.17 -3.36 -3.86
N SER A 147 14.19 -4.66 -4.18
CA SER A 147 15.41 -5.47 -4.12
C SER A 147 16.50 -5.01 -5.11
N ARG A 148 16.10 -4.34 -6.18
CA ARG A 148 17.02 -3.71 -7.16
C ARG A 148 17.46 -2.30 -6.76
N GLY A 149 17.07 -1.83 -5.58
CA GLY A 149 17.39 -0.48 -5.10
C GLY A 149 16.52 0.62 -5.69
N ASN A 150 15.45 0.26 -6.42
CA ASN A 150 14.52 1.24 -6.97
C ASN A 150 13.55 1.75 -5.90
N LYS A 151 13.15 3.01 -6.02
CA LYS A 151 12.07 3.56 -5.21
C LYS A 151 10.72 3.05 -5.71
N VAL A 152 9.82 2.74 -4.80
CA VAL A 152 8.41 2.46 -5.11
C VAL A 152 7.58 3.56 -4.48
N ILE A 153 6.75 4.19 -5.29
CA ILE A 153 5.98 5.37 -4.90
C ILE A 153 4.52 5.14 -5.27
N LEU A 154 3.63 5.42 -4.32
CA LEU A 154 2.19 5.45 -4.54
C LEU A 154 1.71 6.90 -4.52
N CYS A 155 1.08 7.34 -5.60
CA CYS A 155 0.35 8.59 -5.66
C CYS A 155 -1.14 8.32 -5.47
N VAL A 156 -1.73 8.88 -4.42
CA VAL A 156 -3.17 8.80 -4.12
C VAL A 156 -3.86 10.06 -4.61
N LYS A 157 -4.87 9.91 -5.47
CA LYS A 157 -5.65 11.01 -6.06
C LYS A 157 -7.10 10.95 -5.63
#